data_eecc52bce19a37a9a5b22734df86a48b
#
_entry.id   eecc52bce19a37a9a5b22734df86a48b
#
_cell.length_a   1.000
_cell.length_b   1.000
_cell.length_c   1.000
_cell.angle_alpha   90.00
_cell.angle_beta   90.00
_cell.angle_gamma   90.00
#
_symmetry.space_group_name_H-M   'P 1'
#
loop_
_entity.id
_entity.type
_entity.pdbx_description
1 polymer ?
#
loop_
_entity_poly.entity_id
_entity_poly.type
_entity_poly.pdbx_seq_one_letter_code
_entity_poly.pdbx_strand_id
1 'polypeptide(L)'
;RIDWLESNNEHWLMNDARLRTDFNIRTGWQSADMEHIKSKSAMKAYYQKAGIPTARLVRATTLSAAEDFLDTVGYPVIVKPDVGAGATGVYRIDTHDELRHFFASKPDVPYVIEEFIAGDICSYDAIVDADANPIFESMTVWPPTVMDIVLYQLDLSYYTVPTVPDTVKRMGRAALKAFRVHSRFVHFEFFRLTEAKAGLGAVGDYVGL
;
A
#
# COMPACT_ATOMS: atom_id res chain seq x y z
N ARG A 1 14.14 14.00 -28.58
CA ARG A 1 12.93 13.32 -28.09
C ARG A 1 13.29 12.52 -26.85
N ILE A 2 12.44 12.58 -25.82
CA ILE A 2 12.55 11.77 -24.62
C ILE A 2 11.48 10.69 -24.73
N ASP A 3 11.89 9.43 -24.62
CA ASP A 3 10.99 8.28 -24.77
C ASP A 3 10.69 7.60 -23.42
N TRP A 4 11.46 7.89 -22.37
CA TRP A 4 11.28 7.37 -21.03
C TRP A 4 11.67 8.40 -19.95
N LEU A 5 10.88 8.50 -18.91
CA LEU A 5 11.11 9.36 -17.74
C LEU A 5 10.65 8.63 -16.48
N GLU A 6 11.52 8.49 -15.49
CA GLU A 6 11.25 7.82 -14.23
C GLU A 6 12.22 8.31 -13.15
N SER A 7 11.70 8.74 -12.01
CA SER A 7 12.52 9.16 -10.87
C SER A 7 12.80 8.02 -9.87
N ASN A 8 12.02 6.93 -9.93
CA ASN A 8 12.03 5.84 -8.94
C ASN A 8 11.87 6.33 -7.49
N ASN A 9 11.09 7.38 -7.30
CA ASN A 9 10.89 8.02 -6.01
C ASN A 9 9.43 8.43 -5.84
N GLU A 10 8.78 7.96 -4.76
CA GLU A 10 7.35 8.22 -4.51
C GLU A 10 7.02 9.70 -4.40
N HIS A 11 7.93 10.52 -3.87
CA HIS A 11 7.74 11.96 -3.76
C HIS A 11 7.52 12.63 -5.13
N TRP A 12 8.20 12.16 -6.17
CA TRP A 12 8.17 12.75 -7.51
C TRP A 12 7.12 12.13 -8.44
N LEU A 13 6.43 11.05 -8.06
CA LEU A 13 5.50 10.32 -8.94
C LEU A 13 4.47 11.23 -9.64
N MET A 14 3.92 12.23 -8.92
CA MET A 14 2.98 13.19 -9.51
C MET A 14 3.65 14.09 -10.56
N ASN A 15 4.87 14.56 -10.28
CA ASN A 15 5.61 15.39 -11.20
C ASN A 15 6.04 14.60 -12.44
N ASP A 16 6.50 13.36 -12.24
CA ASP A 16 6.83 12.46 -13.34
C ASP A 16 5.61 12.23 -14.25
N ALA A 17 4.46 11.95 -13.68
CA ALA A 17 3.22 11.75 -14.43
C ALA A 17 2.79 13.01 -15.21
N ARG A 18 2.91 14.20 -14.59
CA ARG A 18 2.65 15.49 -15.27
C ARG A 18 3.60 15.71 -16.44
N LEU A 19 4.90 15.53 -16.22
CA LEU A 19 5.90 15.67 -17.28
C LEU A 19 5.65 14.69 -18.43
N ARG A 20 5.29 13.42 -18.13
CA ARG A 20 4.93 12.45 -19.17
C ARG A 20 3.73 12.94 -19.98
N THR A 21 2.70 13.44 -19.32
CA THR A 21 1.49 13.97 -19.97
C THR A 21 1.80 15.20 -20.82
N ASP A 22 2.50 16.19 -20.26
CA ASP A 22 2.78 17.46 -20.93
C ASP A 22 3.70 17.31 -22.15
N PHE A 23 4.67 16.39 -22.07
CA PHE A 23 5.65 16.14 -23.15
C PHE A 23 5.31 14.89 -24.01
N ASN A 24 4.10 14.31 -23.83
CA ASN A 24 3.65 13.13 -24.58
C ASN A 24 4.66 11.96 -24.51
N ILE A 25 5.24 11.73 -23.33
CA ILE A 25 6.08 10.57 -23.02
C ILE A 25 5.13 9.43 -22.63
N ARG A 26 5.06 8.38 -23.46
CA ARG A 26 4.02 7.34 -23.35
C ARG A 26 4.38 6.17 -22.42
N THR A 27 5.60 6.14 -21.91
CA THR A 27 6.05 5.11 -20.96
C THR A 27 5.65 5.46 -19.53
N GLY A 28 5.10 4.52 -18.79
CA GLY A 28 4.65 4.72 -17.41
C GLY A 28 3.30 5.45 -17.28
N TRP A 29 2.89 5.68 -16.05
CA TRP A 29 1.60 6.31 -15.72
C TRP A 29 1.54 7.78 -16.10
N GLN A 30 0.36 8.21 -16.57
CA GLN A 30 0.02 9.59 -16.90
C GLN A 30 -0.68 10.28 -15.71
N SER A 31 -0.89 11.60 -15.80
CA SER A 31 -1.60 12.34 -14.73
C SER A 31 -2.97 11.76 -14.37
N ALA A 32 -3.70 11.24 -15.34
CA ALA A 32 -5.02 10.65 -15.12
C ALA A 32 -4.99 9.32 -14.36
N ASP A 33 -3.83 8.66 -14.28
CA ASP A 33 -3.67 7.38 -13.58
C ASP A 33 -3.35 7.58 -12.09
N MET A 34 -3.00 8.80 -11.66
CA MET A 34 -2.35 9.01 -10.37
C MET A 34 -3.26 8.84 -9.16
N GLU A 35 -4.57 8.97 -9.31
CA GLU A 35 -5.51 8.78 -8.20
C GLU A 35 -5.39 7.37 -7.61
N HIS A 36 -5.46 6.34 -8.45
CA HIS A 36 -5.39 4.95 -7.99
C HIS A 36 -3.98 4.46 -7.63
N ILE A 37 -2.96 5.28 -7.91
CA ILE A 37 -1.57 5.00 -7.52
C ILE A 37 -1.21 5.63 -6.17
N LYS A 38 -1.85 6.76 -5.81
CA LYS A 38 -1.50 7.54 -4.62
C LYS A 38 -2.53 7.41 -3.48
N SER A 39 -3.81 7.20 -3.79
CA SER A 39 -4.88 7.08 -2.79
C SER A 39 -5.02 5.64 -2.32
N LYS A 40 -4.84 5.39 -1.01
CA LYS A 40 -4.98 4.06 -0.39
C LYS A 40 -6.38 3.50 -0.56
N SER A 41 -7.40 4.36 -0.44
CA SER A 41 -8.80 3.96 -0.64
C SER A 41 -9.07 3.55 -2.10
N ALA A 42 -8.47 4.23 -3.08
CA ALA A 42 -8.60 3.87 -4.49
C ALA A 42 -7.79 2.60 -4.84
N MET A 43 -6.57 2.44 -4.29
CA MET A 43 -5.74 1.25 -4.51
C MET A 43 -6.46 -0.06 -4.14
N LYS A 44 -7.27 -0.07 -3.05
CA LYS A 44 -8.00 -1.28 -2.60
C LYS A 44 -8.89 -1.87 -3.70
N ALA A 45 -9.55 -1.03 -4.50
CA ALA A 45 -10.38 -1.50 -5.61
C ALA A 45 -9.56 -2.23 -6.69
N TYR A 46 -8.31 -1.82 -6.89
CA TYR A 46 -7.41 -2.47 -7.85
C TYR A 46 -6.86 -3.80 -7.33
N TYR A 47 -6.51 -3.88 -6.05
CA TYR A 47 -6.17 -5.16 -5.42
C TYR A 47 -7.35 -6.14 -5.45
N GLN A 48 -8.56 -5.70 -5.12
CA GLN A 48 -9.77 -6.52 -5.21
C GLN A 48 -10.01 -7.04 -6.64
N LYS A 49 -9.84 -6.19 -7.65
CA LYS A 49 -9.88 -6.57 -9.07
C LYS A 49 -8.85 -7.64 -9.43
N ALA A 50 -7.68 -7.59 -8.79
CA ALA A 50 -6.62 -8.59 -8.96
C ALA A 50 -6.89 -9.89 -8.20
N GLY A 51 -7.96 -9.98 -7.42
CA GLY A 51 -8.25 -11.12 -6.54
C GLY A 51 -7.31 -11.20 -5.33
N ILE A 52 -6.68 -10.09 -4.96
CA ILE A 52 -5.77 -9.98 -3.84
C ILE A 52 -6.56 -9.54 -2.60
N PRO A 53 -6.59 -10.33 -1.51
CA PRO A 53 -7.22 -9.93 -0.28
C PRO A 53 -6.52 -8.69 0.29
N THR A 54 -7.30 -7.78 0.87
CA THR A 54 -6.80 -6.54 1.50
C THR A 54 -7.56 -6.28 2.78
N ALA A 55 -6.93 -5.63 3.75
CA ALA A 55 -7.60 -5.13 4.93
C ALA A 55 -8.84 -4.32 4.57
N ARG A 56 -9.93 -4.46 5.36
CA ARG A 56 -11.12 -3.62 5.23
C ARG A 56 -10.75 -2.18 5.57
N LEU A 57 -11.39 -1.23 4.87
CA LEU A 57 -11.07 0.18 4.99
C LEU A 57 -12.31 1.04 4.88
N VAL A 58 -12.36 2.13 5.66
CA VAL A 58 -13.35 3.21 5.55
C VAL A 58 -12.65 4.56 5.56
N ARG A 59 -13.26 5.57 4.92
CA ARG A 59 -12.78 6.95 5.03
C ARG A 59 -13.15 7.53 6.40
N ALA A 60 -12.20 8.18 7.06
CA ALA A 60 -12.38 8.82 8.37
C ALA A 60 -13.16 10.16 8.25
N THR A 61 -14.42 10.10 7.83
CA THR A 61 -15.27 11.27 7.59
C THR A 61 -15.85 11.82 8.89
N THR A 62 -16.50 10.97 9.67
CA THR A 62 -17.13 11.31 10.96
C THR A 62 -16.79 10.25 12.00
N LEU A 63 -16.87 10.64 13.29
CA LEU A 63 -16.69 9.69 14.39
C LEU A 63 -17.72 8.55 14.32
N SER A 64 -18.99 8.85 14.05
CA SER A 64 -20.05 7.83 13.92
C SER A 64 -19.76 6.80 12.83
N ALA A 65 -19.32 7.23 11.64
CA ALA A 65 -18.95 6.31 10.57
C ALA A 65 -17.75 5.43 10.92
N ALA A 66 -16.84 5.94 11.76
CA ALA A 66 -15.72 5.16 12.29
C ALA A 66 -16.19 4.13 13.33
N GLU A 67 -17.14 4.51 14.20
CA GLU A 67 -17.75 3.61 15.18
C GLU A 67 -18.49 2.46 14.50
N ASP A 68 -19.31 2.74 13.49
CA ASP A 68 -20.00 1.72 12.67
C ASP A 68 -19.01 0.73 12.01
N PHE A 69 -17.86 1.24 11.57
CA PHE A 69 -16.80 0.38 11.01
C PHE A 69 -16.15 -0.49 12.09
N LEU A 70 -15.90 0.08 13.28
CA LEU A 70 -15.31 -0.64 14.40
C LEU A 70 -16.21 -1.76 14.94
N ASP A 71 -17.54 -1.59 14.90
CA ASP A 71 -18.49 -2.67 15.21
C ASP A 71 -18.29 -3.90 14.32
N THR A 72 -17.74 -3.69 13.12
CA THR A 72 -17.48 -4.77 12.16
C THR A 72 -16.08 -5.39 12.31
N VAL A 73 -15.06 -4.57 12.60
CA VAL A 73 -13.66 -5.03 12.55
C VAL A 73 -13.00 -5.19 13.92
N GLY A 74 -13.51 -4.48 14.94
CA GLY A 74 -12.95 -4.41 16.29
C GLY A 74 -11.67 -3.56 16.36
N TYR A 75 -11.14 -3.44 17.58
CA TYR A 75 -9.82 -2.85 17.83
C TYR A 75 -8.72 -3.92 17.79
N PRO A 76 -7.47 -3.55 17.52
CA PRO A 76 -7.01 -2.23 17.09
C PRO A 76 -7.33 -1.95 15.63
N VAL A 77 -7.26 -0.66 15.26
CA VAL A 77 -7.31 -0.19 13.86
C VAL A 77 -6.12 0.72 13.56
N ILE A 78 -5.78 0.84 12.28
CA ILE A 78 -4.78 1.78 11.80
C ILE A 78 -5.47 2.96 11.13
N VAL A 79 -5.12 4.16 11.56
CA VAL A 79 -5.60 5.41 10.98
C VAL A 79 -4.43 6.10 10.28
N LYS A 80 -4.58 6.38 8.99
CA LYS A 80 -3.48 6.89 8.16
C LYS A 80 -4.00 7.87 7.09
N PRO A 81 -3.15 8.84 6.64
CA PRO A 81 -3.54 9.68 5.49
C PRO A 81 -3.86 8.83 4.26
N ASP A 82 -4.94 9.17 3.56
CA ASP A 82 -5.32 8.46 2.31
C ASP A 82 -4.23 8.60 1.25
N VAL A 83 -3.56 9.75 1.20
CA VAL A 83 -2.38 10.01 0.35
C VAL A 83 -1.19 10.35 1.25
N GLY A 84 -0.08 9.65 1.10
CA GLY A 84 1.14 9.82 1.88
C GLY A 84 2.01 8.57 1.89
N ALA A 85 3.27 8.73 2.27
CA ALA A 85 4.28 7.68 2.34
C ALA A 85 5.06 7.71 3.66
N GLY A 86 5.78 6.64 3.98
CA GLY A 86 6.77 6.58 5.04
C GLY A 86 6.20 6.65 6.46
N ALA A 87 5.02 6.10 6.70
CA ALA A 87 4.36 6.03 8.01
C ALA A 87 4.10 7.39 8.70
N THR A 88 4.32 8.52 8.03
CA THR A 88 4.03 9.85 8.60
C THR A 88 2.54 10.03 8.78
N GLY A 89 2.12 10.43 10.01
CA GLY A 89 0.70 10.63 10.35
C GLY A 89 -0.09 9.32 10.46
N VAL A 90 0.58 8.18 10.65
CA VAL A 90 -0.06 6.90 10.92
C VAL A 90 -0.25 6.74 12.43
N TYR A 91 -1.45 6.34 12.84
CA TYR A 91 -1.83 6.11 14.23
C TYR A 91 -2.38 4.70 14.37
N ARG A 92 -1.93 3.98 15.39
CA ARG A 92 -2.61 2.81 15.89
C ARG A 92 -3.59 3.25 16.97
N ILE A 93 -4.83 2.85 16.84
CA ILE A 93 -5.93 3.17 17.76
C ILE A 93 -6.37 1.87 18.40
N ASP A 94 -6.19 1.76 19.71
CA ASP A 94 -6.51 0.57 20.49
C ASP A 94 -7.81 0.75 21.30
N THR A 95 -8.27 2.01 21.50
CA THR A 95 -9.42 2.32 22.34
C THR A 95 -10.36 3.36 21.71
N HIS A 96 -11.60 3.38 22.20
CA HIS A 96 -12.60 4.37 21.79
C HIS A 96 -12.19 5.82 22.16
N ASP A 97 -11.52 6.00 23.31
CA ASP A 97 -11.07 7.32 23.73
C ASP A 97 -9.97 7.87 22.81
N GLU A 98 -9.05 7.02 22.36
CA GLU A 98 -8.04 7.39 21.35
C GLU A 98 -8.70 7.75 20.01
N LEU A 99 -9.73 7.02 19.60
CA LEU A 99 -10.48 7.36 18.38
C LEU A 99 -11.13 8.74 18.50
N ARG A 100 -11.80 9.03 19.61
CA ARG A 100 -12.40 10.35 19.86
C ARG A 100 -11.35 11.45 19.87
N HIS A 101 -10.21 11.20 20.51
CA HIS A 101 -9.09 12.16 20.54
C HIS A 101 -8.56 12.43 19.13
N PHE A 102 -8.38 11.38 18.30
CA PHE A 102 -7.99 11.55 16.90
C PHE A 102 -8.97 12.45 16.15
N PHE A 103 -10.27 12.20 16.21
CA PHE A 103 -11.26 13.04 15.51
C PHE A 103 -11.32 14.47 16.01
N ALA A 104 -11.02 14.73 17.29
CA ALA A 104 -10.95 16.07 17.86
C ALA A 104 -9.71 16.87 17.42
N SER A 105 -8.63 16.20 17.04
CA SER A 105 -7.31 16.82 16.78
C SER A 105 -6.72 16.50 15.41
N LYS A 106 -7.39 15.69 14.57
CA LYS A 106 -6.84 15.25 13.28
C LYS A 106 -6.51 16.44 12.37
N PRO A 107 -5.40 16.34 11.59
CA PRO A 107 -5.10 17.32 10.56
C PRO A 107 -6.22 17.41 9.51
N ASP A 108 -6.33 18.58 8.86
CA ASP A 108 -7.31 18.83 7.79
C ASP A 108 -6.84 18.22 6.45
N VAL A 109 -6.64 16.91 6.45
CA VAL A 109 -6.35 16.10 5.26
C VAL A 109 -7.22 14.84 5.29
N PRO A 110 -7.51 14.23 4.13
CA PRO A 110 -8.25 12.97 4.09
C PRO A 110 -7.49 11.84 4.80
N TYR A 111 -8.16 11.16 5.72
CA TYR A 111 -7.69 9.98 6.42
C TYR A 111 -8.56 8.77 6.11
N VAL A 112 -7.96 7.60 6.20
CA VAL A 112 -8.65 6.30 6.17
C VAL A 112 -8.42 5.56 7.49
N ILE A 113 -9.40 4.75 7.88
CA ILE A 113 -9.34 3.81 9.00
C ILE A 113 -9.31 2.42 8.39
N GLU A 114 -8.35 1.61 8.78
CA GLU A 114 -8.11 0.29 8.25
C GLU A 114 -8.06 -0.73 9.37
N GLU A 115 -8.66 -1.91 9.17
CA GLU A 115 -8.52 -3.00 10.15
C GLU A 115 -7.05 -3.37 10.31
N PHE A 116 -6.65 -3.65 11.54
CA PHE A 116 -5.28 -4.04 11.84
C PHE A 116 -4.98 -5.45 11.30
N ILE A 117 -3.84 -5.57 10.65
CA ILE A 117 -3.29 -6.85 10.17
C ILE A 117 -2.06 -7.21 10.99
N ALA A 118 -2.12 -8.36 11.68
CA ALA A 118 -0.93 -8.94 12.29
C ALA A 118 -0.13 -9.69 11.21
N GLY A 119 1.02 -9.17 10.86
CA GLY A 119 1.83 -9.74 9.77
C GLY A 119 3.19 -9.09 9.58
N ASP A 120 4.09 -9.83 8.96
CA ASP A 120 5.39 -9.32 8.54
C ASP A 120 5.24 -8.55 7.21
N ILE A 121 5.81 -7.35 7.12
CA ILE A 121 5.80 -6.59 5.86
C ILE A 121 6.84 -7.17 4.90
N CYS A 122 6.41 -7.37 3.68
CA CYS A 122 7.28 -7.72 2.56
C CYS A 122 6.85 -6.98 1.29
N SER A 123 7.76 -6.87 0.33
CA SER A 123 7.46 -6.27 -0.98
C SER A 123 7.62 -7.29 -2.10
N TYR A 124 6.85 -7.10 -3.15
CA TYR A 124 7.14 -7.63 -4.47
C TYR A 124 7.71 -6.49 -5.31
N ASP A 125 8.95 -6.64 -5.72
CA ASP A 125 9.69 -5.66 -6.50
C ASP A 125 9.92 -6.22 -7.89
N ALA A 126 9.66 -5.43 -8.93
CA ALA A 126 9.85 -5.90 -10.30
C ALA A 126 10.32 -4.79 -11.25
N ILE A 127 11.00 -5.22 -12.32
CA ILE A 127 11.22 -4.42 -13.52
C ILE A 127 10.27 -4.96 -14.58
N VAL A 128 9.44 -4.09 -15.15
CA VAL A 128 8.34 -4.46 -16.03
C VAL A 128 8.56 -3.92 -17.44
N ASP A 129 8.36 -4.76 -18.45
CA ASP A 129 8.44 -4.37 -19.86
C ASP A 129 7.19 -3.59 -20.34
N ALA A 130 7.16 -3.27 -21.65
CA ALA A 130 6.04 -2.53 -22.25
C ALA A 130 4.73 -3.33 -22.29
N ASP A 131 4.80 -4.66 -22.20
CA ASP A 131 3.65 -5.58 -22.27
C ASP A 131 3.18 -6.03 -20.88
N ALA A 132 3.62 -5.34 -19.82
CA ALA A 132 3.34 -5.66 -18.41
C ALA A 132 3.90 -7.02 -17.94
N ASN A 133 4.95 -7.53 -18.58
CA ASN A 133 5.64 -8.72 -18.14
C ASN A 133 6.81 -8.34 -17.22
N PRO A 134 6.98 -8.99 -16.07
CA PRO A 134 8.16 -8.79 -15.25
C PRO A 134 9.38 -9.44 -15.91
N ILE A 135 10.42 -8.65 -16.21
CA ILE A 135 11.73 -9.11 -16.70
C ILE A 135 12.70 -9.40 -15.56
N PHE A 136 12.41 -8.89 -14.38
CA PHE A 136 13.08 -9.18 -13.11
C PHE A 136 12.08 -9.13 -11.98
N GLU A 137 12.19 -10.05 -11.01
CA GLU A 137 11.32 -10.12 -9.83
C GLU A 137 12.18 -10.37 -8.59
N SER A 138 11.85 -9.67 -7.52
CA SER A 138 12.50 -9.76 -6.21
C SER A 138 11.47 -9.64 -5.10
N MET A 139 11.84 -10.03 -3.90
CA MET A 139 11.05 -9.80 -2.69
C MET A 139 11.97 -9.35 -1.57
N THR A 140 11.59 -8.27 -0.91
CA THR A 140 12.26 -7.75 0.28
C THR A 140 11.37 -7.96 1.50
N VAL A 141 11.98 -8.30 2.64
CA VAL A 141 11.29 -8.46 3.93
C VAL A 141 11.86 -7.44 4.91
N TRP A 142 10.96 -6.82 5.68
CA TRP A 142 11.25 -5.70 6.58
C TRP A 142 10.98 -6.07 8.05
N PRO A 143 11.92 -6.68 8.77
CA PRO A 143 11.86 -6.88 10.21
C PRO A 143 12.78 -5.86 10.94
N PRO A 144 12.28 -4.98 11.79
CA PRO A 144 10.89 -4.72 12.15
C PRO A 144 10.11 -3.93 11.07
N THR A 145 8.80 -3.77 11.27
CA THR A 145 7.99 -2.99 10.31
C THR A 145 8.38 -1.51 10.32
N VAL A 146 8.13 -0.80 9.20
CA VAL A 146 8.42 0.65 9.12
C VAL A 146 7.67 1.43 10.22
N MET A 147 6.47 0.99 10.58
CA MET A 147 5.70 1.58 11.68
C MET A 147 6.41 1.39 13.03
N ASP A 148 6.92 0.19 13.31
CA ASP A 148 7.66 -0.08 14.54
C ASP A 148 8.96 0.73 14.60
N ILE A 149 9.66 0.84 13.48
CA ILE A 149 10.88 1.66 13.36
C ILE A 149 10.59 3.10 13.74
N VAL A 150 9.51 3.70 13.22
CA VAL A 150 9.14 5.08 13.51
C VAL A 150 8.66 5.25 14.95
N LEU A 151 7.81 4.34 15.45
CA LEU A 151 7.24 4.44 16.80
C LEU A 151 8.27 4.20 17.91
N TYR A 152 9.18 3.25 17.70
CA TYR A 152 10.13 2.82 18.73
C TYR A 152 11.56 3.28 18.46
N GLN A 153 11.79 4.10 17.40
CA GLN A 153 13.10 4.60 16.99
C GLN A 153 14.14 3.49 16.81
N LEU A 154 13.72 2.41 16.13
CA LEU A 154 14.55 1.26 15.86
C LEU A 154 15.43 1.48 14.61
N ASP A 155 16.49 0.71 14.49
CA ASP A 155 17.29 0.67 13.28
C ASP A 155 16.52 0.04 12.13
N LEU A 156 16.66 0.62 10.93
CA LEU A 156 16.08 0.06 9.70
C LEU A 156 16.91 -1.15 9.26
N SER A 157 16.26 -2.29 9.17
CA SER A 157 16.83 -3.49 8.56
C SER A 157 15.89 -4.10 7.53
N TYR A 158 16.44 -4.71 6.51
CA TYR A 158 15.71 -5.48 5.50
C TYR A 158 16.62 -6.51 4.85
N TYR A 159 16.03 -7.51 4.24
CA TYR A 159 16.76 -8.48 3.44
C TYR A 159 15.96 -8.93 2.23
N THR A 160 16.68 -9.23 1.15
CA THR A 160 16.08 -9.81 -0.06
C THR A 160 16.10 -11.34 0.04
N VAL A 161 14.97 -11.97 -0.26
CA VAL A 161 14.89 -13.44 -0.24
C VAL A 161 15.54 -14.04 -1.50
N PRO A 162 16.22 -15.18 -1.38
CA PRO A 162 16.87 -15.84 -2.53
C PRO A 162 15.89 -16.29 -3.63
N THR A 163 14.65 -16.61 -3.24
CA THR A 163 13.62 -17.06 -4.16
C THR A 163 12.27 -16.46 -3.76
N VAL A 164 11.65 -15.72 -4.67
CA VAL A 164 10.31 -15.15 -4.45
C VAL A 164 9.29 -16.31 -4.40
N PRO A 165 8.47 -16.41 -3.34
CA PRO A 165 7.43 -17.44 -3.25
C PRO A 165 6.43 -17.34 -4.41
N ASP A 166 5.96 -18.47 -4.91
CA ASP A 166 5.03 -18.52 -6.06
C ASP A 166 3.72 -17.76 -5.80
N THR A 167 3.24 -17.76 -4.56
CA THR A 167 2.07 -16.96 -4.16
C THR A 167 2.32 -15.47 -4.35
N VAL A 168 3.47 -14.95 -3.89
CA VAL A 168 3.85 -13.53 -4.05
C VAL A 168 4.02 -13.18 -5.53
N LYS A 169 4.66 -14.05 -6.32
CA LYS A 169 4.74 -13.86 -7.79
C LYS A 169 3.36 -13.77 -8.43
N ARG A 170 2.45 -14.70 -8.11
CA ARG A 170 1.09 -14.66 -8.67
C ARG A 170 0.36 -13.37 -8.31
N MET A 171 0.43 -12.95 -7.03
CA MET A 171 -0.19 -11.72 -6.55
C MET A 171 0.44 -10.48 -7.20
N GLY A 172 1.77 -10.39 -7.20
CA GLY A 172 2.50 -9.29 -7.83
C GLY A 172 2.14 -9.14 -9.31
N ARG A 173 2.18 -10.24 -10.09
CA ARG A 173 1.82 -10.24 -11.51
C ARG A 173 0.33 -9.92 -11.74
N ALA A 174 -0.58 -10.32 -10.85
CA ALA A 174 -1.99 -9.92 -10.92
C ALA A 174 -2.15 -8.41 -10.65
N ALA A 175 -1.42 -7.87 -9.66
CA ALA A 175 -1.38 -6.44 -9.38
C ALA A 175 -0.80 -5.65 -10.56
N LEU A 176 0.31 -6.09 -11.18
CA LEU A 176 0.86 -5.44 -12.38
C LEU A 176 -0.21 -5.20 -13.46
N LYS A 177 -1.02 -6.22 -13.74
CA LYS A 177 -2.12 -6.13 -14.71
C LYS A 177 -3.24 -5.21 -14.26
N ALA A 178 -3.66 -5.32 -13.00
CA ALA A 178 -4.76 -4.52 -12.45
C ALA A 178 -4.39 -3.03 -12.43
N PHE A 179 -3.18 -2.68 -12.01
CA PHE A 179 -2.67 -1.31 -11.98
C PHE A 179 -2.13 -0.81 -13.33
N ARG A 180 -2.18 -1.66 -14.38
CA ARG A 180 -1.71 -1.33 -15.74
C ARG A 180 -0.25 -0.85 -15.74
N VAL A 181 0.60 -1.55 -14.97
CA VAL A 181 2.04 -1.23 -14.89
C VAL A 181 2.73 -1.66 -16.19
N HIS A 182 3.51 -0.77 -16.77
CA HIS A 182 4.31 -1.05 -17.96
C HIS A 182 5.53 -0.13 -18.03
N SER A 183 6.62 -0.63 -18.58
CA SER A 183 7.86 0.11 -18.82
C SER A 183 8.40 0.84 -17.61
N ARG A 184 8.44 0.17 -16.43
CA ARG A 184 8.92 0.80 -15.19
C ARG A 184 9.32 -0.18 -14.09
N PHE A 185 9.93 0.36 -13.05
CA PHE A 185 10.09 -0.31 -11.76
C PHE A 185 8.78 -0.25 -10.96
N VAL A 186 8.54 -1.27 -10.16
CA VAL A 186 7.40 -1.35 -9.26
C VAL A 186 7.80 -1.92 -7.91
N HIS A 187 7.10 -1.43 -6.88
CA HIS A 187 7.19 -1.88 -5.50
C HIS A 187 5.77 -2.05 -4.97
N PHE A 188 5.34 -3.29 -4.71
CA PHE A 188 4.05 -3.60 -4.09
C PHE A 188 4.30 -4.18 -2.71
N GLU A 189 3.64 -3.64 -1.70
CA GLU A 189 3.76 -4.13 -0.34
C GLU A 189 2.64 -5.12 0.01
N PHE A 190 3.02 -6.14 0.77
CA PHE A 190 2.14 -7.17 1.29
C PHE A 190 2.44 -7.43 2.77
N PHE A 191 1.40 -7.87 3.51
CA PHE A 191 1.58 -8.53 4.78
C PHE A 191 1.62 -10.04 4.58
N ARG A 192 2.59 -10.72 5.16
CA ARG A 192 2.53 -12.16 5.40
C ARG A 192 1.92 -12.36 6.78
N LEU A 193 0.73 -12.95 6.85
CA LEU A 193 -0.03 -13.08 8.08
C LEU A 193 0.74 -13.91 9.13
N THR A 194 0.88 -13.37 10.33
CA THR A 194 1.38 -14.08 11.52
C THR A 194 0.25 -14.65 12.38
N GLU A 195 -0.97 -14.17 12.16
CA GLU A 195 -2.21 -14.68 12.74
C GLU A 195 -3.26 -14.88 11.67
N ALA A 196 -4.10 -15.90 11.82
CA ALA A 196 -5.23 -16.11 10.91
C ALA A 196 -6.26 -14.98 11.07
N LYS A 197 -6.79 -14.47 9.96
CA LYS A 197 -7.80 -13.43 9.97
C LYS A 197 -8.98 -13.79 9.07
N ALA A 198 -10.18 -13.75 9.63
CA ALA A 198 -11.41 -14.08 8.92
C ALA A 198 -11.59 -13.18 7.67
N GLY A 199 -11.82 -13.80 6.51
CA GLY A 199 -11.96 -13.12 5.23
C GLY A 199 -10.66 -12.71 4.56
N LEU A 200 -9.49 -12.88 5.21
CA LEU A 200 -8.18 -12.54 4.64
C LEU A 200 -7.29 -13.77 4.42
N GLY A 201 -7.24 -14.70 5.35
CA GLY A 201 -6.45 -15.91 5.18
C GLY A 201 -5.98 -16.56 6.48
N ALA A 202 -5.19 -17.62 6.34
CA ALA A 202 -4.52 -18.34 7.40
C ALA A 202 -3.11 -17.78 7.68
N VAL A 203 -2.49 -18.24 8.76
CA VAL A 203 -1.07 -17.92 9.06
C VAL A 203 -0.20 -18.31 7.85
N GLY A 204 0.63 -17.39 7.41
CA GLY A 204 1.52 -17.55 6.26
C GLY A 204 0.94 -17.10 4.92
N ASP A 205 -0.37 -16.84 4.83
CA ASP A 205 -0.98 -16.23 3.64
C ASP A 205 -0.58 -14.76 3.49
N TYR A 206 -0.73 -14.24 2.27
CA TYR A 206 -0.36 -12.86 1.92
C TYR A 206 -1.58 -11.99 1.66
N VAL A 207 -1.52 -10.75 2.12
CA VAL A 207 -2.58 -9.73 2.02
C VAL A 207 -1.96 -8.45 1.47
N GLY A 208 -2.61 -7.78 0.52
CA GLY A 208 -2.14 -6.49 -0.02
C GLY A 208 -2.24 -5.36 1.02
N LEU A 209 -1.20 -4.56 1.13
CA LEU A 209 -1.10 -3.40 2.01
C LEU A 209 -1.86 -2.18 1.45
#